data_952fbefba7b3028b0e4039270e746103
#
_entry.id   952fbefba7b3028b0e4039270e746103
#
_cell.length_a   1.000
_cell.length_b   1.000
_cell.length_c   1.000
_cell.angle_alpha   90.00
_cell.angle_beta   90.00
_cell.angle_gamma   90.00
#
_symmetry.space_group_name_H-M   'P 1'
#
loop_
_entity.id
_entity.type
_entity.pdbx_description
1 polymer ?
#
loop_
_entity_poly.entity_id
_entity_poly.type
_entity_poly.pdbx_seq_one_letter_code
_entity_poly.pdbx_strand_id
1 'polypeptide(L)'
;MVREKKHMEEYRRWLENSQDNDNLKAHLEKMTSEDVIREAFHKDLEFGTSGLRGVMGVGTNRMNEVVISRVTRGVVDYLYERENIIETGKRLKVLISYDGRLYSREFAQKTAEVFAQYGIIPLIFDECTAVSVLSYGIRQLDADLGIMITASHNNKKYNGYKVYDNRGCQILEEAAQAILEKIDKIAYFEYEFRDVRSEGDNITENPVEIQWLDGTIEKRYVNDVIRYFQNMNIVDGKLNLAVVYTPLNGTGKRPVISALEKIGLEKLISVDEQMIIDGKFSTCPNPNPELDQVYELGRNKLKENQCDIVVATDPDCDRAGVFTRNRRLSGNEIGILIFHFLCEMRKRQKDVLGKRRRLYKSIVSTKIVDEIAKANDIEIEKTLIGFKFMGNAMDKSPKKFLFAFEEGNGYLTNNLIRDKDGISAAVLICIVTSWWKKRGKTLEEALKEIYDEYGYFKEENAGYDLEGIKGKKIIENSMSELRENISVYAETLELDMAYDYLTKRAYGSSDNERAAMEKFRGLPESNILEFESCEGVSVIIRPSGTEPKLKIYFSARGAGLNIADAKIEKIKAKTLDVIKGLIHKA
;
A
#
# COMPACT_ATOMS: atom_id res chain seq x y z
N MET A 1 -14.19 -15.93 32.61
CA MET A 1 -14.20 -17.40 32.55
C MET A 1 -14.78 -17.96 31.25
N VAL A 2 -15.90 -17.48 30.71
CA VAL A 2 -16.48 -18.01 29.45
C VAL A 2 -15.62 -17.74 28.20
N ARG A 3 -14.89 -16.62 28.14
CA ARG A 3 -13.97 -16.32 27.02
C ARG A 3 -12.65 -17.09 27.04
N GLU A 4 -12.18 -17.52 28.21
CA GLU A 4 -10.93 -18.32 28.30
C GLU A 4 -11.11 -19.74 27.76
N LYS A 5 -12.31 -20.29 27.79
CA LYS A 5 -12.58 -21.62 27.25
C LYS A 5 -12.72 -21.68 25.74
N LYS A 6 -13.17 -20.59 25.09
CA LYS A 6 -13.47 -20.59 23.64
C LYS A 6 -12.25 -20.87 22.74
N HIS A 7 -11.08 -20.31 23.07
CA HIS A 7 -9.87 -20.55 22.28
C HIS A 7 -9.36 -21.99 22.39
N MET A 8 -9.54 -22.64 23.55
CA MET A 8 -9.18 -24.05 23.73
C MET A 8 -10.15 -25.01 23.04
N GLU A 9 -11.43 -24.65 22.97
CA GLU A 9 -12.43 -25.41 22.22
C GLU A 9 -12.11 -25.35 20.71
N GLU A 10 -11.78 -24.17 20.19
CA GLU A 10 -11.40 -24.01 18.79
C GLU A 10 -10.08 -24.73 18.46
N TYR A 11 -9.07 -24.67 19.33
CA TYR A 11 -7.83 -25.42 19.16
C TYR A 11 -8.07 -26.93 19.10
N ARG A 12 -8.94 -27.50 19.97
CA ARG A 12 -9.29 -28.92 19.92
C ARG A 12 -10.02 -29.28 18.63
N ARG A 13 -10.96 -28.45 18.19
CA ARG A 13 -11.66 -28.61 16.91
C ARG A 13 -10.67 -28.68 15.74
N TRP A 14 -9.65 -27.82 15.74
CA TRP A 14 -8.61 -27.85 14.73
C TRP A 14 -7.77 -29.13 14.78
N LEU A 15 -7.43 -29.62 15.97
CA LEU A 15 -6.75 -30.92 16.14
C LEU A 15 -7.59 -32.08 15.61
N GLU A 16 -8.88 -32.11 15.89
CA GLU A 16 -9.80 -33.13 15.42
C GLU A 16 -9.90 -33.15 13.90
N ASN A 17 -9.95 -31.97 13.26
CA ASN A 17 -10.05 -31.83 11.81
C ASN A 17 -8.71 -31.87 11.07
N SER A 18 -7.59 -32.04 11.77
CA SER A 18 -6.25 -32.14 11.16
C SER A 18 -5.77 -33.56 10.90
N GLN A 19 -6.62 -34.59 11.13
CA GLN A 19 -6.17 -36.00 11.09
C GLN A 19 -5.65 -36.43 9.72
N ASP A 20 -6.19 -35.87 8.64
CA ASP A 20 -5.79 -36.16 7.26
C ASP A 20 -4.73 -35.18 6.72
N ASN A 21 -4.18 -34.29 7.60
CA ASN A 21 -3.15 -33.31 7.24
C ASN A 21 -2.00 -33.36 8.26
N ASP A 22 -1.04 -34.23 8.01
CA ASP A 22 0.10 -34.47 8.90
C ASP A 22 0.89 -33.20 9.23
N ASN A 23 0.99 -32.26 8.28
CA ASN A 23 1.70 -31.00 8.48
C ASN A 23 0.95 -30.07 9.43
N LEU A 24 -0.35 -29.88 9.22
CA LEU A 24 -1.21 -29.09 10.10
C LEU A 24 -1.22 -29.66 11.51
N LYS A 25 -1.42 -30.99 11.63
CA LYS A 25 -1.42 -31.71 12.90
C LYS A 25 -0.11 -31.54 13.66
N ALA A 26 1.04 -31.76 13.01
CA ALA A 26 2.36 -31.61 13.62
C ALA A 26 2.63 -30.19 14.12
N HIS A 27 2.10 -29.15 13.46
CA HIS A 27 2.22 -27.78 13.91
C HIS A 27 1.32 -27.48 15.12
N LEU A 28 0.09 -28.02 15.14
CA LEU A 28 -0.82 -27.88 16.27
C LEU A 28 -0.27 -28.57 17.52
N GLU A 29 0.22 -29.81 17.40
CA GLU A 29 0.78 -30.58 18.52
C GLU A 29 2.03 -29.92 19.14
N LYS A 30 2.78 -29.11 18.38
CA LYS A 30 3.91 -28.34 18.91
C LYS A 30 3.50 -27.14 19.77
N MET A 31 2.22 -26.74 19.77
CA MET A 31 1.73 -25.62 20.57
C MET A 31 1.47 -26.08 22.01
N THR A 32 2.48 -25.98 22.86
CA THR A 32 2.43 -26.46 24.26
C THR A 32 2.06 -25.38 25.28
N SER A 33 2.18 -24.10 24.91
CA SER A 33 1.87 -22.98 25.80
C SER A 33 0.43 -22.50 25.59
N GLU A 34 -0.34 -22.36 26.67
CA GLU A 34 -1.70 -21.81 26.63
C GLU A 34 -1.73 -20.37 26.08
N ASP A 35 -0.71 -19.55 26.37
CA ASP A 35 -0.61 -18.21 25.83
C ASP A 35 -0.44 -18.20 24.30
N VAL A 36 0.37 -19.12 23.76
CA VAL A 36 0.55 -19.28 22.30
C VAL A 36 -0.76 -19.75 21.65
N ILE A 37 -1.45 -20.72 22.27
CA ILE A 37 -2.75 -21.20 21.79
C ILE A 37 -3.77 -20.05 21.84
N ARG A 38 -3.85 -19.33 22.95
CA ARG A 38 -4.75 -18.18 23.08
C ARG A 38 -4.50 -17.13 22.02
N GLU A 39 -3.24 -16.76 21.77
CA GLU A 39 -2.90 -15.78 20.73
C GLU A 39 -3.29 -16.23 19.32
N ALA A 40 -3.16 -17.52 19.03
CA ALA A 40 -3.51 -18.10 17.73
C ALA A 40 -5.03 -18.28 17.52
N PHE A 41 -5.83 -18.46 18.60
CA PHE A 41 -7.24 -18.87 18.51
C PHE A 41 -8.22 -17.94 19.23
N HIS A 42 -7.79 -16.79 19.80
CA HIS A 42 -8.69 -15.91 20.56
C HIS A 42 -9.71 -15.17 19.68
N LYS A 43 -9.45 -15.04 18.39
CA LYS A 43 -10.30 -14.40 17.39
C LYS A 43 -9.95 -14.92 15.99
N ASP A 44 -10.78 -14.58 15.02
CA ASP A 44 -10.46 -14.75 13.62
C ASP A 44 -9.51 -13.64 13.14
N LEU A 45 -8.70 -13.93 12.12
CA LEU A 45 -7.90 -12.92 11.45
C LEU A 45 -8.84 -11.94 10.73
N GLU A 46 -8.70 -10.65 11.05
CA GLU A 46 -9.60 -9.60 10.55
C GLU A 46 -9.42 -9.39 9.05
N PHE A 47 -10.51 -9.50 8.29
CA PHE A 47 -10.58 -9.13 6.89
C PHE A 47 -11.09 -7.68 6.79
N GLY A 48 -10.32 -6.82 6.19
CA GLY A 48 -10.67 -5.41 6.05
C GLY A 48 -10.39 -4.88 4.63
N THR A 49 -10.42 -3.59 4.47
CA THR A 49 -10.21 -2.90 3.20
C THR A 49 -8.81 -3.10 2.59
N SER A 50 -7.87 -3.59 3.38
CA SER A 50 -6.54 -4.02 2.89
C SER A 50 -6.48 -5.52 2.62
N GLY A 51 -7.64 -6.21 2.65
CA GLY A 51 -7.72 -7.66 2.65
C GLY A 51 -7.34 -8.26 4.01
N LEU A 52 -6.70 -9.43 4.01
CA LEU A 52 -6.09 -10.03 5.21
C LEU A 52 -4.61 -9.67 5.30
N ARG A 53 -4.11 -9.52 6.53
CA ARG A 53 -2.67 -9.51 6.83
C ARG A 53 -2.46 -10.09 8.22
N GLY A 54 -1.56 -11.07 8.34
CA GLY A 54 -1.29 -11.71 9.62
C GLY A 54 0.04 -12.43 9.68
N VAL A 55 0.41 -12.83 10.87
CA VAL A 55 1.56 -13.71 11.12
C VAL A 55 1.22 -15.10 10.58
N MET A 56 2.16 -15.72 9.88
CA MET A 56 2.02 -17.09 9.38
C MET A 56 2.02 -18.10 10.54
N GLY A 57 1.23 -19.15 10.41
CA GLY A 57 1.13 -20.24 11.38
C GLY A 57 -0.26 -20.84 11.47
N VAL A 58 -0.43 -21.80 12.37
CA VAL A 58 -1.72 -22.47 12.59
C VAL A 58 -2.60 -21.66 13.54
N GLY A 59 -3.90 -21.70 13.30
CA GLY A 59 -4.91 -21.01 14.10
C GLY A 59 -5.76 -20.02 13.33
N THR A 60 -6.87 -19.61 13.93
CA THR A 60 -7.86 -18.72 13.32
C THR A 60 -7.34 -17.28 13.16
N ASN A 61 -6.41 -16.85 14.01
CA ASN A 61 -5.76 -15.53 14.00
C ASN A 61 -4.37 -15.58 13.32
N ARG A 62 -4.18 -16.47 12.35
CA ARG A 62 -2.93 -16.68 11.61
C ARG A 62 -3.20 -16.86 10.12
N MET A 63 -2.18 -16.55 9.30
CA MET A 63 -2.20 -16.86 7.87
C MET A 63 -1.81 -18.33 7.64
N ASN A 64 -2.71 -19.12 7.10
CA ASN A 64 -2.54 -20.52 6.74
C ASN A 64 -3.57 -20.92 5.67
N GLU A 65 -3.41 -22.12 5.09
CA GLU A 65 -4.27 -22.61 4.01
C GLU A 65 -5.75 -22.73 4.40
N VAL A 66 -6.05 -23.08 5.67
CA VAL A 66 -7.42 -23.20 6.17
C VAL A 66 -8.12 -21.84 6.17
N VAL A 67 -7.42 -20.79 6.66
CA VAL A 67 -7.92 -19.42 6.65
C VAL A 67 -8.04 -18.90 5.22
N ILE A 68 -7.06 -19.15 4.34
CA ILE A 68 -7.10 -18.77 2.91
C ILE A 68 -8.31 -19.42 2.22
N SER A 69 -8.56 -20.71 2.44
CA SER A 69 -9.70 -21.40 1.85
C SER A 69 -11.03 -20.80 2.28
N ARG A 70 -11.21 -20.56 3.58
CA ARG A 70 -12.41 -19.92 4.13
C ARG A 70 -12.64 -18.53 3.54
N VAL A 71 -11.60 -17.71 3.48
CA VAL A 71 -11.67 -16.35 2.93
C VAL A 71 -11.97 -16.37 1.44
N THR A 72 -11.29 -17.24 0.68
CA THR A 72 -11.54 -17.37 -0.76
C THR A 72 -12.97 -17.83 -1.03
N ARG A 73 -13.52 -18.73 -0.21
CA ARG A 73 -14.94 -19.11 -0.29
C ARG A 73 -15.87 -17.91 -0.06
N GLY A 74 -15.60 -17.05 0.93
CA GLY A 74 -16.37 -15.82 1.14
C GLY A 74 -16.30 -14.86 -0.06
N VAL A 75 -15.14 -14.79 -0.74
CA VAL A 75 -14.98 -14.03 -1.99
C VAL A 75 -15.78 -14.65 -3.13
N VAL A 76 -15.85 -15.99 -3.24
CA VAL A 76 -16.72 -16.69 -4.21
C VAL A 76 -18.18 -16.29 -4.02
N ASP A 77 -18.68 -16.40 -2.78
CA ASP A 77 -20.07 -16.09 -2.46
C ASP A 77 -20.42 -14.61 -2.74
N TYR A 78 -19.46 -13.70 -2.45
CA TYR A 78 -19.58 -12.28 -2.81
C TYR A 78 -19.64 -12.08 -4.33
N LEU A 79 -18.77 -12.75 -5.11
CA LEU A 79 -18.75 -12.63 -6.56
C LEU A 79 -20.06 -13.14 -7.19
N TYR A 80 -20.57 -14.25 -6.70
CA TYR A 80 -21.81 -14.83 -7.20
C TYR A 80 -22.99 -13.90 -7.00
N GLU A 81 -23.09 -13.26 -5.83
CA GLU A 81 -24.15 -12.31 -5.55
C GLU A 81 -23.96 -11.03 -6.38
N ARG A 82 -22.76 -10.47 -6.41
CA ARG A 82 -22.48 -9.23 -7.15
C ARG A 82 -22.78 -9.34 -8.65
N GLU A 83 -22.40 -10.46 -9.27
CA GLU A 83 -22.54 -10.66 -10.71
C GLU A 83 -23.88 -11.34 -11.08
N ASN A 84 -24.71 -11.63 -10.09
CA ASN A 84 -26.00 -12.31 -10.25
C ASN A 84 -25.88 -13.57 -11.13
N ILE A 85 -24.93 -14.45 -10.78
CA ILE A 85 -24.51 -15.58 -11.61
C ILE A 85 -25.67 -16.55 -11.90
N ILE A 86 -26.60 -16.69 -10.97
CA ILE A 86 -27.77 -17.57 -11.13
C ILE A 86 -28.63 -17.13 -12.34
N GLU A 87 -28.78 -15.83 -12.55
CA GLU A 87 -29.58 -15.30 -13.68
C GLU A 87 -28.75 -15.12 -14.95
N THR A 88 -27.48 -14.71 -14.82
CA THR A 88 -26.66 -14.33 -15.98
C THR A 88 -25.94 -15.49 -16.64
N GLY A 89 -25.69 -16.57 -15.91
CA GLY A 89 -24.87 -17.71 -16.37
C GLY A 89 -23.44 -17.31 -16.78
N LYS A 90 -22.96 -16.15 -16.34
CA LYS A 90 -21.63 -15.60 -16.70
C LYS A 90 -20.52 -16.48 -16.15
N ARG A 91 -19.55 -16.84 -17.00
CA ARG A 91 -18.32 -17.48 -16.54
C ARG A 91 -17.38 -16.45 -15.98
N LEU A 92 -17.13 -16.49 -14.67
CA LEU A 92 -16.23 -15.58 -13.98
C LEU A 92 -14.77 -15.99 -14.14
N LYS A 93 -13.90 -14.99 -14.18
CA LYS A 93 -12.43 -15.14 -14.19
C LYS A 93 -11.82 -14.36 -13.02
N VAL A 94 -10.87 -14.96 -12.32
CA VAL A 94 -10.11 -14.31 -11.27
C VAL A 94 -8.63 -14.40 -11.58
N LEU A 95 -7.93 -13.24 -11.58
CA LEU A 95 -6.48 -13.18 -11.79
C LEU A 95 -5.77 -13.21 -10.43
N ILE A 96 -4.80 -14.13 -10.29
CA ILE A 96 -4.09 -14.37 -9.04
C ILE A 96 -2.60 -14.11 -9.23
N SER A 97 -2.03 -13.28 -8.35
CA SER A 97 -0.61 -12.98 -8.29
C SER A 97 -0.09 -13.17 -6.86
N TYR A 98 1.22 -13.32 -6.72
CA TYR A 98 1.87 -13.50 -5.44
C TYR A 98 3.31 -12.95 -5.46
N ASP A 99 3.84 -12.60 -4.29
CA ASP A 99 5.23 -12.18 -4.12
C ASP A 99 6.16 -13.35 -3.78
N GLY A 100 7.44 -13.05 -3.55
CA GLY A 100 8.46 -14.06 -3.25
C GLY A 100 8.51 -14.55 -1.80
N ARG A 101 7.54 -14.21 -0.94
CA ARG A 101 7.51 -14.60 0.47
C ARG A 101 7.30 -16.10 0.64
N LEU A 102 7.70 -16.60 1.82
CA LEU A 102 7.36 -17.98 2.23
C LEU A 102 5.84 -18.17 2.15
N TYR A 103 5.44 -19.29 1.59
CA TYR A 103 4.04 -19.73 1.40
C TYR A 103 3.20 -18.87 0.46
N SER A 104 3.74 -17.82 -0.19
CA SER A 104 2.93 -17.00 -1.11
C SER A 104 2.43 -17.79 -2.32
N ARG A 105 3.27 -18.66 -2.89
CA ARG A 105 2.88 -19.52 -4.01
C ARG A 105 1.86 -20.57 -3.60
N GLU A 106 2.05 -21.20 -2.46
CA GLU A 106 1.15 -22.22 -1.91
C GLU A 106 -0.23 -21.61 -1.60
N PHE A 107 -0.26 -20.42 -1.00
CA PHE A 107 -1.53 -19.72 -0.74
C PHE A 107 -2.22 -19.27 -2.04
N ALA A 108 -1.45 -18.82 -3.05
CA ALA A 108 -2.00 -18.47 -4.35
C ALA A 108 -2.58 -19.70 -5.08
N GLN A 109 -1.90 -20.84 -5.02
CA GLN A 109 -2.39 -22.10 -5.55
C GLN A 109 -3.66 -22.57 -4.83
N LYS A 110 -3.65 -22.52 -3.48
CA LYS A 110 -4.86 -22.86 -2.69
C LYS A 110 -6.04 -21.96 -3.04
N THR A 111 -5.80 -20.67 -3.23
CA THR A 111 -6.80 -19.72 -3.71
C THR A 111 -7.37 -20.12 -5.09
N ALA A 112 -6.49 -20.49 -6.04
CA ALA A 112 -6.91 -20.95 -7.37
C ALA A 112 -7.73 -22.24 -7.30
N GLU A 113 -7.32 -23.20 -6.47
CA GLU A 113 -8.04 -24.47 -6.26
C GLU A 113 -9.47 -24.21 -5.76
N VAL A 114 -9.63 -23.32 -4.78
CA VAL A 114 -10.97 -22.97 -4.27
C VAL A 114 -11.82 -22.32 -5.36
N PHE A 115 -11.32 -21.33 -6.10
CA PHE A 115 -12.08 -20.74 -7.20
C PHE A 115 -12.46 -21.77 -8.25
N ALA A 116 -11.52 -22.65 -8.63
CA ALA A 116 -11.76 -23.72 -9.61
C ALA A 116 -12.87 -24.68 -9.18
N GLN A 117 -12.91 -25.06 -7.89
CA GLN A 117 -13.95 -25.92 -7.32
C GLN A 117 -15.35 -25.32 -7.46
N TYR A 118 -15.47 -24.00 -7.44
CA TYR A 118 -16.72 -23.27 -7.61
C TYR A 118 -16.97 -22.79 -9.05
N GLY A 119 -16.27 -23.37 -10.05
CA GLY A 119 -16.51 -23.06 -11.46
C GLY A 119 -16.06 -21.65 -11.90
N ILE A 120 -15.28 -20.93 -11.08
CA ILE A 120 -14.66 -19.65 -11.43
C ILE A 120 -13.29 -19.96 -12.03
N ILE A 121 -13.00 -19.45 -13.22
CA ILE A 121 -11.74 -19.70 -13.93
C ILE A 121 -10.60 -18.94 -13.24
N PRO A 122 -9.65 -19.63 -12.57
CA PRO A 122 -8.51 -18.99 -11.99
C PRO A 122 -7.39 -18.85 -13.03
N LEU A 123 -6.94 -17.61 -13.24
CA LEU A 123 -5.76 -17.25 -14.01
C LEU A 123 -4.65 -16.95 -13.01
N ILE A 124 -3.60 -17.75 -12.93
CA ILE A 124 -2.52 -17.60 -11.94
C ILE A 124 -1.18 -17.44 -12.65
N PHE A 125 -0.36 -16.48 -12.24
CA PHE A 125 0.99 -16.35 -12.77
C PHE A 125 1.86 -17.53 -12.33
N ASP A 126 2.65 -18.05 -13.25
CA ASP A 126 3.58 -19.19 -13.00
C ASP A 126 4.76 -18.79 -12.09
N GLU A 127 5.13 -17.50 -12.09
CA GLU A 127 6.15 -16.93 -11.23
C GLU A 127 5.60 -15.75 -10.40
N CYS A 128 6.30 -15.45 -9.29
CA CYS A 128 5.95 -14.29 -8.48
C CYS A 128 5.98 -12.99 -9.32
N THR A 129 4.93 -12.18 -9.20
CA THR A 129 4.66 -11.08 -10.12
C THR A 129 4.17 -9.85 -9.36
N ALA A 130 4.58 -8.66 -9.82
CA ALA A 130 4.32 -7.39 -9.15
C ALA A 130 2.83 -7.01 -9.10
N VAL A 131 2.42 -6.27 -8.05
CA VAL A 131 1.06 -5.72 -7.89
C VAL A 131 0.61 -4.91 -9.11
N SER A 132 1.49 -4.10 -9.69
CA SER A 132 1.18 -3.30 -10.86
C SER A 132 0.81 -4.16 -12.09
N VAL A 133 1.49 -5.30 -12.26
CA VAL A 133 1.18 -6.26 -13.33
C VAL A 133 -0.16 -6.95 -13.09
N LEU A 134 -0.51 -7.27 -11.82
CA LEU A 134 -1.85 -7.75 -11.47
C LEU A 134 -2.93 -6.73 -11.85
N SER A 135 -2.81 -5.47 -11.38
CA SER A 135 -3.78 -4.40 -11.67
C SER A 135 -3.95 -4.17 -13.18
N TYR A 136 -2.85 -4.24 -13.94
CA TYR A 136 -2.87 -4.17 -15.40
C TYR A 136 -3.54 -5.41 -16.02
N GLY A 137 -3.16 -6.60 -15.57
CA GLY A 137 -3.65 -7.89 -16.09
C GLY A 137 -5.15 -8.07 -15.91
N ILE A 138 -5.72 -7.67 -14.75
CA ILE A 138 -7.17 -7.68 -14.51
C ILE A 138 -7.91 -7.00 -15.66
N ARG A 139 -7.47 -5.81 -16.05
CA ARG A 139 -8.08 -5.00 -17.10
C ARG A 139 -7.81 -5.52 -18.52
N GLN A 140 -6.67 -6.18 -18.76
CA GLN A 140 -6.30 -6.70 -20.07
C GLN A 140 -6.93 -8.05 -20.40
N LEU A 141 -7.24 -8.82 -19.35
CA LEU A 141 -7.83 -10.17 -19.47
C LEU A 141 -9.35 -10.18 -19.20
N ASP A 142 -9.92 -8.99 -18.93
CA ASP A 142 -11.32 -8.83 -18.51
C ASP A 142 -11.65 -9.76 -17.33
N ALA A 143 -10.76 -9.78 -16.33
CA ALA A 143 -10.99 -10.54 -15.12
C ALA A 143 -11.97 -9.81 -14.19
N ASP A 144 -12.88 -10.56 -13.57
CA ASP A 144 -13.92 -10.01 -12.71
C ASP A 144 -13.38 -9.55 -11.35
N LEU A 145 -12.23 -10.13 -10.95
CA LEU A 145 -11.56 -9.82 -9.69
C LEU A 145 -10.08 -10.20 -9.78
N GLY A 146 -9.27 -9.59 -8.91
CA GLY A 146 -7.86 -9.95 -8.73
C GLY A 146 -7.52 -10.27 -7.30
N ILE A 147 -6.58 -11.20 -7.10
CA ILE A 147 -6.04 -11.54 -5.78
C ILE A 147 -4.52 -11.36 -5.81
N MET A 148 -3.98 -10.69 -4.78
CA MET A 148 -2.54 -10.59 -4.54
C MET A 148 -2.19 -11.19 -3.19
N ILE A 149 -1.37 -12.22 -3.21
CA ILE A 149 -0.82 -12.85 -2.00
C ILE A 149 0.49 -12.17 -1.64
N THR A 150 0.45 -11.28 -0.65
CA THR A 150 1.60 -10.49 -0.20
C THR A 150 1.35 -9.81 1.13
N ALA A 151 2.42 -9.58 1.90
CA ALA A 151 2.41 -8.64 3.02
C ALA A 151 3.24 -7.37 2.72
N SER A 152 3.46 -7.04 1.43
CA SER A 152 4.23 -5.88 0.98
C SER A 152 5.62 -5.84 1.65
N HIS A 153 5.95 -4.79 2.36
CA HIS A 153 7.25 -4.55 3.02
C HIS A 153 7.39 -5.13 4.44
N ASN A 154 6.39 -5.85 4.96
CA ASN A 154 6.50 -6.46 6.30
C ASN A 154 7.59 -7.52 6.31
N ASN A 155 8.12 -7.84 7.52
CA ASN A 155 9.13 -8.86 7.69
C ASN A 155 8.62 -10.27 7.33
N LYS A 156 9.53 -11.25 7.33
CA LYS A 156 9.27 -12.64 6.89
C LYS A 156 8.19 -13.40 7.66
N LYS A 157 7.78 -12.92 8.85
CA LYS A 157 6.76 -13.60 9.67
C LYS A 157 5.34 -13.38 9.13
N TYR A 158 5.12 -12.36 8.28
CA TYR A 158 3.82 -11.96 7.78
C TYR A 158 3.57 -12.45 6.36
N ASN A 159 2.30 -12.73 6.06
CA ASN A 159 1.76 -12.82 4.72
C ASN A 159 0.37 -12.15 4.68
N GLY A 160 -0.24 -12.05 3.50
CA GLY A 160 -1.52 -11.38 3.34
C GLY A 160 -2.24 -11.78 2.07
N TYR A 161 -3.49 -11.31 1.95
CA TYR A 161 -4.41 -11.60 0.86
C TYR A 161 -5.14 -10.31 0.50
N LYS A 162 -4.76 -9.64 -0.59
CA LYS A 162 -5.39 -8.39 -1.07
C LYS A 162 -6.38 -8.71 -2.19
N VAL A 163 -7.51 -8.01 -2.20
CA VAL A 163 -8.56 -8.16 -3.21
C VAL A 163 -8.65 -6.91 -4.08
N TYR A 164 -8.75 -7.11 -5.39
CA TYR A 164 -8.87 -6.07 -6.42
C TYR A 164 -10.15 -6.28 -7.23
N ASP A 165 -10.85 -5.20 -7.56
CA ASP A 165 -12.02 -5.26 -8.41
C ASP A 165 -11.66 -5.38 -9.92
N ASN A 166 -12.65 -5.52 -10.79
CA ASN A 166 -12.48 -5.65 -12.24
C ASN A 166 -11.87 -4.40 -12.92
N ARG A 167 -11.77 -3.27 -12.22
CA ARG A 167 -11.08 -2.07 -12.71
C ARG A 167 -9.59 -2.09 -12.41
N GLY A 168 -9.13 -3.08 -11.62
CA GLY A 168 -7.77 -3.17 -11.11
C GLY A 168 -7.52 -2.25 -9.91
N CYS A 169 -8.58 -1.76 -9.25
CA CYS A 169 -8.53 -1.02 -7.98
C CYS A 169 -8.58 -2.00 -6.80
N GLN A 170 -7.82 -1.75 -5.76
CA GLN A 170 -8.04 -2.43 -4.49
C GLN A 170 -9.43 -2.07 -3.94
N ILE A 171 -10.14 -3.04 -3.37
CA ILE A 171 -11.52 -2.86 -2.88
C ILE A 171 -11.59 -1.81 -1.76
N LEU A 172 -12.74 -1.14 -1.68
CA LEU A 172 -13.08 -0.19 -0.61
C LEU A 172 -13.92 -0.86 0.48
N GLU A 173 -14.31 -0.07 1.49
CA GLU A 173 -15.00 -0.54 2.70
C GLU A 173 -16.27 -1.34 2.41
N GLU A 174 -17.11 -0.87 1.49
CA GLU A 174 -18.39 -1.51 1.16
C GLU A 174 -18.19 -2.96 0.67
N ALA A 175 -17.27 -3.15 -0.30
CA ALA A 175 -16.97 -4.48 -0.82
C ALA A 175 -16.27 -5.38 0.22
N ALA A 176 -15.38 -4.78 1.03
CA ALA A 176 -14.71 -5.52 2.10
C ALA A 176 -15.69 -6.02 3.16
N GLN A 177 -16.64 -5.18 3.55
CA GLN A 177 -17.69 -5.53 4.49
C GLN A 177 -18.62 -6.62 3.93
N ALA A 178 -19.02 -6.50 2.67
CA ALA A 178 -19.84 -7.51 2.00
C ALA A 178 -19.14 -8.88 1.95
N ILE A 179 -17.83 -8.90 1.68
CA ILE A 179 -17.03 -10.13 1.71
C ILE A 179 -16.95 -10.69 3.15
N LEU A 180 -16.70 -9.84 4.15
CA LEU A 180 -16.62 -10.24 5.55
C LEU A 180 -17.92 -10.92 6.02
N GLU A 181 -19.08 -10.36 5.65
CA GLU A 181 -20.39 -10.96 5.98
C GLU A 181 -20.62 -12.35 5.38
N LYS A 182 -19.96 -12.65 4.24
CA LYS A 182 -19.94 -14.00 3.68
C LYS A 182 -18.99 -14.91 4.43
N ILE A 183 -17.78 -14.44 4.74
CA ILE A 183 -16.77 -15.19 5.49
C ILE A 183 -17.32 -15.62 6.86
N ASP A 184 -18.05 -14.74 7.56
CA ASP A 184 -18.59 -15.00 8.89
C ASP A 184 -19.65 -16.12 8.91
N LYS A 185 -20.26 -16.44 7.76
CA LYS A 185 -21.23 -17.54 7.61
C LYS A 185 -20.58 -18.90 7.33
N ILE A 186 -19.26 -18.92 7.08
CA ILE A 186 -18.51 -20.12 6.70
C ILE A 186 -17.73 -20.61 7.91
N ALA A 187 -18.01 -21.80 8.39
CA ALA A 187 -17.23 -22.42 9.46
C ALA A 187 -15.90 -22.99 8.92
N TYR A 188 -14.88 -23.06 9.80
CA TYR A 188 -13.62 -23.71 9.46
C TYR A 188 -13.83 -25.20 9.21
N PHE A 189 -13.16 -25.74 8.18
CA PHE A 189 -13.25 -27.14 7.74
C PHE A 189 -14.59 -27.56 7.13
N GLU A 190 -15.58 -26.69 7.03
CA GLU A 190 -16.80 -26.95 6.27
C GLU A 190 -16.56 -26.65 4.78
N TYR A 191 -15.79 -27.54 4.14
CA TYR A 191 -15.51 -27.44 2.70
C TYR A 191 -16.52 -28.20 1.86
N GLU A 192 -17.61 -28.69 2.44
CA GLU A 192 -18.64 -29.36 1.68
C GLU A 192 -19.20 -28.42 0.61
N PHE A 193 -19.17 -28.91 -0.59
CA PHE A 193 -19.84 -28.35 -1.75
C PHE A 193 -21.32 -28.12 -1.38
N ARG A 194 -21.65 -26.94 -0.84
CA ARG A 194 -23.02 -26.49 -0.96
C ARG A 194 -23.20 -26.16 -2.42
N ASP A 195 -23.83 -27.10 -3.13
CA ASP A 195 -24.29 -26.85 -4.48
C ASP A 195 -25.26 -25.66 -4.41
N VAL A 196 -24.78 -24.47 -4.67
CA VAL A 196 -25.62 -23.24 -4.80
C VAL A 196 -26.58 -23.44 -6.00
N ARG A 197 -26.42 -24.53 -6.72
CA ARG A 197 -27.12 -24.93 -7.96
C ARG A 197 -28.22 -25.94 -7.75
N SER A 198 -28.57 -26.32 -6.52
CA SER A 198 -29.55 -27.38 -6.24
C SER A 198 -30.99 -27.06 -6.66
N GLU A 199 -31.22 -25.93 -7.33
CA GLU A 199 -32.52 -25.60 -7.93
C GLU A 199 -32.38 -25.21 -9.42
N GLY A 200 -31.87 -26.10 -10.24
CA GLY A 200 -32.37 -26.16 -11.62
C GLY A 200 -31.52 -25.64 -12.77
N ASP A 201 -30.22 -25.33 -12.67
CA ASP A 201 -29.46 -24.80 -13.82
C ASP A 201 -28.14 -25.53 -14.13
N ASN A 202 -27.93 -25.75 -15.44
CA ASN A 202 -26.81 -26.40 -16.12
C ASN A 202 -25.45 -25.68 -15.99
N ILE A 203 -24.96 -25.45 -14.80
CA ILE A 203 -23.58 -24.98 -14.59
C ILE A 203 -22.72 -26.21 -14.30
N THR A 204 -21.68 -26.40 -15.08
CA THR A 204 -20.85 -27.61 -15.23
C THR A 204 -20.49 -28.33 -13.93
N GLU A 205 -20.76 -29.64 -13.90
CA GLU A 205 -20.52 -30.59 -12.79
C GLU A 205 -19.05 -30.85 -12.45
N ASN A 206 -18.09 -30.21 -13.14
CA ASN A 206 -16.65 -30.42 -12.93
C ASN A 206 -15.92 -29.15 -12.50
N PRO A 207 -14.94 -29.28 -11.60
CA PRO A 207 -13.98 -28.19 -11.34
C PRO A 207 -13.39 -27.69 -12.66
N VAL A 208 -13.28 -26.35 -12.80
CA VAL A 208 -12.62 -25.77 -13.99
C VAL A 208 -11.11 -25.91 -13.86
N GLU A 209 -10.43 -25.97 -15.00
CA GLU A 209 -8.97 -26.04 -15.03
C GLU A 209 -8.31 -24.73 -14.59
N ILE A 210 -7.25 -24.82 -13.78
CA ILE A 210 -6.41 -23.70 -13.40
C ILE A 210 -5.54 -23.32 -14.59
N GLN A 211 -5.61 -22.06 -15.03
CA GLN A 211 -4.83 -21.55 -16.15
C GLN A 211 -3.59 -20.84 -15.65
N TRP A 212 -2.42 -21.38 -15.96
CA TRP A 212 -1.13 -20.78 -15.63
C TRP A 212 -0.73 -19.78 -16.71
N LEU A 213 -0.38 -18.56 -16.28
CA LEU A 213 0.03 -17.48 -17.16
C LEU A 213 1.54 -17.31 -17.09
N ASP A 214 2.17 -17.23 -18.26
CA ASP A 214 3.58 -16.91 -18.42
C ASP A 214 3.85 -15.40 -18.25
N GLY A 215 5.10 -14.99 -18.43
CA GLY A 215 5.53 -13.59 -18.33
C GLY A 215 5.02 -12.65 -19.44
N THR A 216 4.07 -13.05 -20.30
CA THR A 216 3.60 -12.23 -21.43
C THR A 216 2.90 -10.95 -20.98
N ILE A 217 2.06 -11.01 -19.95
CA ILE A 217 1.37 -9.84 -19.39
C ILE A 217 2.37 -8.85 -18.76
N GLU A 218 3.38 -9.34 -18.04
CA GLU A 218 4.46 -8.51 -17.47
C GLU A 218 5.23 -7.79 -18.58
N LYS A 219 5.64 -8.51 -19.62
CA LYS A 219 6.34 -7.93 -20.78
C LYS A 219 5.51 -6.87 -21.50
N ARG A 220 4.20 -7.13 -21.67
CA ARG A 220 3.27 -6.17 -22.28
C ARG A 220 3.15 -4.92 -21.41
N TYR A 221 2.98 -5.09 -20.09
CA TYR A 221 2.92 -3.98 -19.16
C TYR A 221 4.18 -3.08 -19.24
N VAL A 222 5.36 -3.67 -19.16
CA VAL A 222 6.64 -2.93 -19.29
C VAL A 222 6.69 -2.16 -20.60
N ASN A 223 6.31 -2.77 -21.73
CA ASN A 223 6.32 -2.08 -23.02
C ASN A 223 5.33 -0.91 -23.05
N ASP A 224 4.15 -1.05 -22.46
CA ASP A 224 3.15 0.01 -22.42
C ASP A 224 3.58 1.16 -21.49
N VAL A 225 4.27 0.88 -20.38
CA VAL A 225 4.90 1.91 -19.52
C VAL A 225 5.94 2.70 -20.29
N ILE A 226 6.83 2.03 -21.03
CA ILE A 226 7.85 2.73 -21.84
C ILE A 226 7.20 3.59 -22.93
N ARG A 227 6.21 3.05 -23.65
CA ARG A 227 5.45 3.78 -24.65
C ARG A 227 4.72 5.00 -24.04
N TYR A 228 4.16 4.84 -22.84
CA TYR A 228 3.51 5.93 -22.12
C TYR A 228 4.47 7.11 -21.89
N PHE A 229 5.68 6.87 -21.37
CA PHE A 229 6.67 7.92 -21.15
C PHE A 229 7.23 8.52 -22.46
N GLN A 230 7.41 7.70 -23.48
CA GLN A 230 7.79 8.20 -24.83
C GLN A 230 6.72 9.13 -25.39
N ASN A 231 5.44 8.76 -25.29
CA ASN A 231 4.32 9.59 -25.76
C ASN A 231 4.17 10.89 -24.95
N MET A 232 4.62 10.92 -23.71
CA MET A 232 4.70 12.15 -22.92
C MET A 232 5.85 13.07 -23.35
N ASN A 233 6.72 12.66 -24.26
CA ASN A 233 7.92 13.41 -24.68
C ASN A 233 8.78 13.91 -23.51
N ILE A 234 8.87 13.12 -22.44
CA ILE A 234 9.66 13.44 -21.24
C ILE A 234 11.03 12.77 -21.25
N VAL A 235 11.30 11.94 -22.25
CA VAL A 235 12.56 11.24 -22.46
C VAL A 235 13.29 11.90 -23.63
N ASP A 236 14.45 12.47 -23.37
CA ASP A 236 15.29 13.15 -24.34
C ASP A 236 16.58 12.34 -24.58
N GLY A 237 16.50 11.38 -25.50
CA GLY A 237 17.61 10.48 -25.84
C GLY A 237 17.95 9.48 -24.72
N LYS A 238 19.20 9.01 -24.70
CA LYS A 238 19.68 8.13 -23.63
C LYS A 238 19.75 8.84 -22.28
N LEU A 239 19.40 8.13 -21.22
CA LEU A 239 19.54 8.62 -19.86
C LEU A 239 21.02 8.50 -19.43
N ASN A 240 21.75 9.62 -19.45
CA ASN A 240 23.14 9.68 -18.95
C ASN A 240 23.13 9.57 -17.42
N LEU A 241 22.93 8.36 -16.94
CA LEU A 241 22.79 8.07 -15.52
C LEU A 241 23.32 6.66 -15.23
N ALA A 242 24.08 6.53 -14.13
CA ALA A 242 24.53 5.27 -13.59
C ALA A 242 23.72 4.94 -12.33
N VAL A 243 23.00 3.83 -12.34
CA VAL A 243 22.05 3.43 -11.28
C VAL A 243 22.45 2.09 -10.69
N VAL A 244 22.41 1.99 -9.37
CA VAL A 244 22.35 0.71 -8.68
C VAL A 244 20.90 0.37 -8.41
N TYR A 245 20.45 -0.83 -8.74
CA TYR A 245 19.09 -1.28 -8.50
C TYR A 245 19.04 -2.50 -7.57
N THR A 246 18.08 -2.48 -6.64
CA THR A 246 17.72 -3.64 -5.81
C THR A 246 16.21 -3.83 -5.73
N PRO A 247 15.70 -5.03 -5.99
CA PRO A 247 14.31 -5.40 -5.75
C PRO A 247 14.04 -5.85 -4.30
N LEU A 248 15.02 -5.79 -3.39
CA LEU A 248 14.92 -6.28 -2.01
C LEU A 248 14.36 -7.71 -1.94
N ASN A 249 14.90 -8.63 -2.75
CA ASN A 249 14.44 -10.01 -2.92
C ASN A 249 13.01 -10.16 -3.47
N GLY A 250 12.48 -9.11 -4.12
CA GLY A 250 11.09 -9.01 -4.56
C GLY A 250 10.86 -9.16 -6.06
N THR A 251 9.61 -8.96 -6.45
CA THR A 251 9.06 -9.17 -7.80
C THR A 251 9.54 -8.15 -8.83
N GLY A 252 10.13 -7.02 -8.40
CA GLY A 252 10.66 -5.99 -9.29
C GLY A 252 11.88 -6.41 -10.10
N LYS A 253 12.52 -7.54 -9.77
CA LYS A 253 13.74 -8.04 -10.41
C LYS A 253 13.71 -7.97 -11.94
N ARG A 254 12.74 -8.61 -12.57
CA ARG A 254 12.64 -8.69 -14.04
C ARG A 254 12.07 -7.41 -14.65
N PRO A 255 10.87 -6.94 -14.22
CA PRO A 255 10.19 -5.87 -14.93
C PRO A 255 10.91 -4.51 -14.80
N VAL A 256 11.54 -4.21 -13.66
CA VAL A 256 12.27 -2.94 -13.48
C VAL A 256 13.55 -2.92 -14.31
N ILE A 257 14.33 -4.01 -14.30
CA ILE A 257 15.54 -4.11 -15.13
C ILE A 257 15.16 -3.93 -16.60
N SER A 258 14.18 -4.70 -17.09
CA SER A 258 13.72 -4.61 -18.47
C SER A 258 13.21 -3.21 -18.83
N ALA A 259 12.53 -2.53 -17.91
CA ALA A 259 12.04 -1.18 -18.14
C ALA A 259 13.19 -0.15 -18.20
N LEU A 260 14.18 -0.25 -17.30
CA LEU A 260 15.34 0.65 -17.28
C LEU A 260 16.24 0.47 -18.51
N GLU A 261 16.44 -0.76 -18.97
CA GLU A 261 17.16 -1.04 -20.21
C GLU A 261 16.44 -0.45 -21.43
N LYS A 262 15.12 -0.68 -21.55
CA LYS A 262 14.29 -0.20 -22.66
C LYS A 262 14.17 1.32 -22.71
N ILE A 263 14.16 2.02 -21.60
CA ILE A 263 14.15 3.48 -21.56
C ILE A 263 15.50 4.10 -21.94
N GLY A 264 16.55 3.26 -22.09
CA GLY A 264 17.87 3.70 -22.51
C GLY A 264 18.76 4.20 -21.37
N LEU A 265 18.67 3.58 -20.18
CA LEU A 265 19.60 3.85 -19.08
C LEU A 265 21.03 3.48 -19.49
N GLU A 266 22.00 4.38 -19.24
CA GLU A 266 23.39 4.21 -19.67
C GLU A 266 24.11 3.09 -18.91
N LYS A 267 23.96 3.07 -17.58
CA LYS A 267 24.62 2.08 -16.72
C LYS A 267 23.68 1.59 -15.63
N LEU A 268 23.47 0.29 -15.56
CA LEU A 268 22.70 -0.39 -14.54
C LEU A 268 23.58 -1.43 -13.82
N ILE A 269 23.63 -1.34 -12.50
CA ILE A 269 24.33 -2.28 -11.61
C ILE A 269 23.28 -2.91 -10.70
N SER A 270 23.24 -4.23 -10.65
CA SER A 270 22.33 -4.96 -9.76
C SER A 270 22.99 -5.28 -8.42
N VAL A 271 22.20 -5.31 -7.35
CA VAL A 271 22.62 -5.91 -6.07
C VAL A 271 22.31 -7.40 -6.13
N ASP A 272 23.29 -8.19 -6.56
CA ASP A 272 23.12 -9.59 -6.95
C ASP A 272 22.53 -10.46 -5.83
N GLU A 273 22.93 -10.21 -4.59
CA GLU A 273 22.45 -10.90 -3.39
C GLU A 273 20.95 -10.69 -3.16
N GLN A 274 20.42 -9.55 -3.61
CA GLN A 274 19.00 -9.18 -3.48
C GLN A 274 18.20 -9.43 -4.77
N MET A 275 18.86 -9.85 -5.85
CA MET A 275 18.20 -10.32 -7.08
C MET A 275 17.64 -11.74 -6.96
N ILE A 276 17.98 -12.47 -5.92
CA ILE A 276 17.47 -13.80 -5.64
C ILE A 276 16.12 -13.65 -4.91
N ILE A 277 15.10 -14.37 -5.35
CA ILE A 277 13.84 -14.47 -4.60
C ILE A 277 14.13 -15.27 -3.32
N ASP A 278 14.07 -14.60 -2.19
CA ASP A 278 14.32 -15.17 -0.86
C ASP A 278 13.20 -14.78 0.11
N GLY A 279 12.27 -15.68 0.33
CA GLY A 279 11.14 -15.46 1.23
C GLY A 279 11.53 -15.31 2.71
N LYS A 280 12.80 -15.58 3.07
CA LYS A 280 13.33 -15.30 4.40
C LYS A 280 13.90 -13.90 4.54
N PHE A 281 14.07 -13.18 3.42
CA PHE A 281 14.69 -11.85 3.38
C PHE A 281 16.04 -11.81 4.13
N SER A 282 16.91 -12.81 3.87
CA SER A 282 18.14 -13.02 4.64
C SER A 282 19.09 -11.82 4.56
N THR A 283 19.11 -11.11 3.44
CA THR A 283 19.93 -9.90 3.23
C THR A 283 19.22 -8.60 3.62
N CYS A 284 17.90 -8.65 3.89
CA CYS A 284 17.07 -7.49 4.17
C CYS A 284 15.85 -7.88 5.03
N PRO A 285 16.02 -8.14 6.34
CA PRO A 285 14.96 -8.66 7.22
C PRO A 285 13.67 -7.83 7.24
N ASN A 286 13.76 -6.53 6.99
CA ASN A 286 12.64 -5.60 6.85
C ASN A 286 12.75 -4.90 5.47
N PRO A 287 12.20 -5.49 4.41
CA PRO A 287 12.40 -5.02 3.02
C PRO A 287 11.54 -3.79 2.69
N ASN A 288 11.70 -2.72 3.45
CA ASN A 288 10.97 -1.47 3.30
C ASN A 288 11.89 -0.35 2.79
N PRO A 289 11.66 0.20 1.60
CA PRO A 289 12.45 1.31 1.04
C PRO A 289 12.49 2.60 1.88
N GLU A 290 11.65 2.72 2.91
CA GLU A 290 11.68 3.81 3.87
C GLU A 290 12.81 3.68 4.91
N LEU A 291 13.51 2.54 4.96
CA LEU A 291 14.56 2.25 5.94
C LEU A 291 15.94 2.38 5.32
N ASP A 292 16.86 3.08 5.97
CA ASP A 292 18.22 3.30 5.48
C ASP A 292 19.04 1.99 5.36
N GLN A 293 18.80 1.05 6.26
CA GLN A 293 19.50 -0.24 6.30
C GLN A 293 19.32 -1.09 5.04
N VAL A 294 18.21 -0.95 4.32
CA VAL A 294 17.95 -1.76 3.11
C VAL A 294 18.88 -1.38 1.95
N TYR A 295 19.47 -0.20 2.02
CA TYR A 295 20.39 0.31 1.00
C TYR A 295 21.86 -0.05 1.22
N GLU A 296 22.21 -0.73 2.31
CA GLU A 296 23.62 -0.98 2.68
C GLU A 296 24.43 -1.64 1.55
N LEU A 297 23.93 -2.74 1.00
CA LEU A 297 24.58 -3.42 -0.14
C LEU A 297 24.62 -2.52 -1.38
N GLY A 298 23.51 -1.83 -1.66
CA GLY A 298 23.43 -0.90 -2.79
C GLY A 298 24.39 0.28 -2.66
N ARG A 299 24.59 0.82 -1.45
CA ARG A 299 25.54 1.92 -1.18
C ARG A 299 26.99 1.52 -1.44
N ASN A 300 27.36 0.27 -1.10
CA ASN A 300 28.68 -0.24 -1.40
C ASN A 300 28.91 -0.29 -2.92
N LYS A 301 27.99 -0.89 -3.67
CA LYS A 301 28.04 -0.91 -5.15
C LYS A 301 28.01 0.49 -5.77
N LEU A 302 27.23 1.43 -5.19
CA LEU A 302 27.18 2.82 -5.64
C LEU A 302 28.55 3.50 -5.55
N LYS A 303 29.29 3.31 -4.44
CA LYS A 303 30.63 3.86 -4.25
C LYS A 303 31.67 3.19 -5.16
N GLU A 304 31.70 1.86 -5.19
CA GLU A 304 32.63 1.06 -6.00
C GLU A 304 32.52 1.37 -7.50
N ASN A 305 31.31 1.57 -7.99
CA ASN A 305 31.03 1.78 -9.41
C ASN A 305 30.82 3.26 -9.79
N GLN A 306 30.99 4.18 -8.84
CA GLN A 306 30.79 5.62 -9.03
C GLN A 306 29.39 5.96 -9.60
N CYS A 307 28.37 5.22 -9.18
CA CYS A 307 27.01 5.45 -9.63
C CYS A 307 26.39 6.73 -9.03
N ASP A 308 25.29 7.20 -9.59
CA ASP A 308 24.62 8.44 -9.19
C ASP A 308 23.65 8.21 -8.03
N ILE A 309 22.83 7.14 -8.12
CA ILE A 309 21.79 6.79 -7.14
C ILE A 309 21.66 5.27 -6.97
N VAL A 310 21.08 4.86 -5.84
CA VAL A 310 20.49 3.54 -5.66
C VAL A 310 18.98 3.67 -5.74
N VAL A 311 18.32 2.82 -6.52
CA VAL A 311 16.87 2.67 -6.56
C VAL A 311 16.51 1.32 -5.94
N ALA A 312 15.55 1.30 -5.01
CA ALA A 312 15.06 0.09 -4.36
C ALA A 312 13.54 -0.03 -4.53
N THR A 313 13.04 -1.26 -4.78
CA THR A 313 11.60 -1.56 -4.73
C THR A 313 11.31 -2.60 -3.65
N ASP A 314 10.12 -2.55 -3.04
CA ASP A 314 9.70 -3.51 -2.03
C ASP A 314 9.27 -4.86 -2.64
N PRO A 315 9.00 -5.91 -1.83
CA PRO A 315 8.80 -7.26 -2.34
C PRO A 315 7.68 -7.45 -3.36
N ASP A 316 6.56 -6.74 -3.25
CA ASP A 316 5.46 -6.77 -4.21
C ASP A 316 5.55 -5.65 -5.27
N CYS A 317 6.66 -4.89 -5.25
CA CYS A 317 7.03 -3.87 -6.21
C CYS A 317 5.97 -2.78 -6.40
N ASP A 318 5.30 -2.40 -5.30
CA ASP A 318 4.34 -1.30 -5.32
C ASP A 318 4.96 0.03 -4.82
N ARG A 319 6.17 0.01 -4.25
CA ARG A 319 6.93 1.16 -3.77
C ARG A 319 8.29 1.27 -4.44
N ALA A 320 8.79 2.52 -4.52
CA ALA A 320 10.14 2.79 -4.99
C ALA A 320 10.82 3.84 -4.11
N GLY A 321 12.03 3.55 -3.65
CA GLY A 321 12.84 4.46 -2.85
C GLY A 321 14.18 4.78 -3.50
N VAL A 322 14.79 5.87 -3.07
CA VAL A 322 16.06 6.38 -3.61
C VAL A 322 17.05 6.65 -2.47
N PHE A 323 18.28 6.20 -2.68
CA PHE A 323 19.44 6.64 -1.91
C PHE A 323 20.41 7.35 -2.86
N THR A 324 20.72 8.59 -2.56
CA THR A 324 21.72 9.38 -3.29
C THR A 324 23.14 9.04 -2.81
N ARG A 325 24.16 9.77 -3.24
CA ARG A 325 25.51 9.58 -2.70
C ARG A 325 25.60 9.94 -1.21
N ASN A 326 24.71 10.78 -0.72
CA ASN A 326 24.77 11.38 0.61
C ASN A 326 23.77 10.77 1.59
N ARG A 327 22.51 10.57 1.16
CA ARG A 327 21.43 10.15 2.02
C ARG A 327 20.27 9.49 1.26
N ARG A 328 19.38 8.87 1.99
CA ARG A 328 18.08 8.44 1.46
C ARG A 328 17.17 9.68 1.28
N LEU A 329 16.38 9.68 0.22
CA LEU A 329 15.29 10.63 0.04
C LEU A 329 13.99 10.04 0.62
N SER A 330 13.19 10.88 1.26
CA SER A 330 11.85 10.51 1.73
C SER A 330 10.88 10.36 0.56
N GLY A 331 9.76 9.65 0.78
CA GLY A 331 8.71 9.52 -0.23
C GLY A 331 8.13 10.87 -0.67
N ASN A 332 8.03 11.82 0.25
CA ASN A 332 7.63 13.19 -0.05
C ASN A 332 8.65 13.91 -0.95
N GLU A 333 9.94 13.83 -0.65
CA GLU A 333 10.99 14.46 -1.46
C GLU A 333 11.03 13.92 -2.88
N ILE A 334 10.89 12.60 -3.05
CA ILE A 334 10.78 11.96 -4.38
C ILE A 334 9.50 12.44 -5.08
N GLY A 335 8.36 12.50 -4.38
CA GLY A 335 7.09 13.02 -4.90
C GLY A 335 7.20 14.46 -5.37
N ILE A 336 7.87 15.33 -4.62
CA ILE A 336 8.16 16.74 -4.98
C ILE A 336 8.96 16.81 -6.28
N LEU A 337 10.06 16.05 -6.38
CA LEU A 337 10.95 16.05 -7.54
C LEU A 337 10.22 15.59 -8.81
N ILE A 338 9.44 14.51 -8.70
CA ILE A 338 8.65 13.99 -9.82
C ILE A 338 7.58 14.99 -10.24
N PHE A 339 6.81 15.51 -9.28
CA PHE A 339 5.70 16.40 -9.60
C PHE A 339 6.18 17.73 -10.21
N HIS A 340 7.24 18.32 -9.65
CA HIS A 340 7.86 19.51 -10.21
C HIS A 340 8.37 19.27 -11.64
N PHE A 341 9.07 18.15 -11.87
CA PHE A 341 9.51 17.77 -13.22
C PHE A 341 8.36 17.67 -14.21
N LEU A 342 7.26 17.01 -13.84
CA LEU A 342 6.08 16.88 -14.70
C LEU A 342 5.45 18.24 -15.02
N CYS A 343 5.43 19.18 -14.06
CA CYS A 343 4.98 20.55 -14.30
C CYS A 343 5.90 21.27 -15.31
N GLU A 344 7.22 21.15 -15.16
CA GLU A 344 8.19 21.74 -16.08
C GLU A 344 8.10 21.17 -17.51
N MET A 345 7.86 19.86 -17.62
CA MET A 345 7.67 19.25 -18.95
C MET A 345 6.40 19.76 -19.63
N ARG A 346 5.31 19.95 -18.89
CA ARG A 346 4.08 20.53 -19.42
C ARG A 346 4.27 21.97 -19.93
N LYS A 347 4.97 22.82 -19.17
CA LYS A 347 5.29 24.20 -19.61
C LYS A 347 6.03 24.20 -20.95
N ARG A 348 7.02 23.31 -21.12
CA ARG A 348 7.83 23.21 -22.35
C ARG A 348 7.02 22.76 -23.57
N GLN A 349 6.11 21.84 -23.36
CA GLN A 349 5.30 21.28 -24.45
C GLN A 349 4.15 22.19 -24.87
N LYS A 350 3.95 23.35 -24.19
CA LYS A 350 2.80 24.25 -24.40
C LYS A 350 1.51 23.43 -24.43
N ASP A 351 1.26 22.65 -23.36
CA ASP A 351 0.23 21.60 -23.31
C ASP A 351 -1.04 22.02 -24.09
N VAL A 352 -1.07 21.62 -25.38
CA VAL A 352 -2.08 22.02 -26.38
C VAL A 352 -3.47 21.48 -26.02
N LEU A 353 -3.54 20.63 -25.01
CA LEU A 353 -4.77 19.91 -24.68
C LEU A 353 -5.71 20.68 -23.75
N GLY A 354 -5.36 21.86 -23.26
CA GLY A 354 -6.27 22.76 -22.53
C GLY A 354 -7.04 22.14 -21.36
N LYS A 355 -6.72 20.92 -20.98
CA LYS A 355 -7.42 20.17 -19.93
C LYS A 355 -6.69 20.36 -18.63
N ARG A 356 -7.41 20.82 -17.61
CA ARG A 356 -6.93 20.83 -16.24
C ARG A 356 -6.48 19.43 -15.87
N ARG A 357 -5.22 19.28 -15.47
CA ARG A 357 -4.64 18.04 -14.96
C ARG A 357 -4.81 17.98 -13.46
N ARG A 358 -4.69 16.78 -12.90
CA ARG A 358 -4.92 16.55 -11.48
C ARG A 358 -3.79 15.76 -10.85
N LEU A 359 -3.33 16.26 -9.70
CA LEU A 359 -2.50 15.55 -8.75
C LEU A 359 -3.40 14.88 -7.72
N TYR A 360 -3.16 13.61 -7.42
CA TYR A 360 -3.79 12.89 -6.32
C TYR A 360 -2.77 12.70 -5.19
N LYS A 361 -3.14 13.02 -3.96
CA LYS A 361 -2.26 12.88 -2.79
C LYS A 361 -3.04 12.50 -1.54
N SER A 362 -2.34 11.85 -0.58
CA SER A 362 -2.93 11.62 0.74
C SER A 362 -2.99 12.92 1.56
N ILE A 363 -3.86 12.96 2.56
CA ILE A 363 -3.94 14.10 3.49
C ILE A 363 -2.66 14.34 4.29
N VAL A 364 -1.78 13.32 4.40
CA VAL A 364 -0.49 13.39 5.10
C VAL A 364 0.70 13.59 4.16
N SER A 365 0.50 13.59 2.84
CA SER A 365 1.55 13.93 1.88
C SER A 365 1.89 15.42 1.96
N THR A 366 3.13 15.77 1.66
CA THR A 366 3.68 17.13 1.81
C THR A 366 2.80 18.23 1.21
N LYS A 367 2.70 19.35 1.91
CA LYS A 367 1.89 20.51 1.49
C LYS A 367 2.60 21.40 0.44
N ILE A 368 3.91 21.26 0.21
CA ILE A 368 4.61 22.05 -0.82
C ILE A 368 4.05 21.78 -2.24
N VAL A 369 3.57 20.55 -2.49
CA VAL A 369 2.96 20.22 -3.80
C VAL A 369 1.67 21.00 -4.04
N ASP A 370 1.00 21.51 -2.99
CA ASP A 370 -0.17 22.37 -3.11
C ASP A 370 0.23 23.73 -3.69
N GLU A 371 1.38 24.29 -3.27
CA GLU A 371 1.94 25.52 -3.82
C GLU A 371 2.42 25.33 -5.26
N ILE A 372 3.11 24.21 -5.54
CA ILE A 372 3.54 23.86 -6.92
C ILE A 372 2.33 23.72 -7.83
N ALA A 373 1.27 23.04 -7.40
CA ALA A 373 0.05 22.83 -8.17
C ALA A 373 -0.66 24.15 -8.48
N LYS A 374 -0.77 25.04 -7.48
CA LYS A 374 -1.34 26.38 -7.61
C LYS A 374 -0.59 27.21 -8.65
N ALA A 375 0.74 27.22 -8.61
CA ALA A 375 1.59 27.94 -9.56
C ALA A 375 1.51 27.39 -10.99
N ASN A 376 1.05 26.15 -11.18
CA ASN A 376 1.01 25.46 -12.46
C ASN A 376 -0.43 25.15 -12.97
N ASP A 377 -1.48 25.72 -12.37
CA ASP A 377 -2.90 25.49 -12.68
C ASP A 377 -3.27 23.98 -12.72
N ILE A 378 -2.83 23.25 -11.68
CA ILE A 378 -3.11 21.84 -11.48
C ILE A 378 -4.14 21.66 -10.38
N GLU A 379 -5.21 20.89 -10.65
CA GLU A 379 -6.17 20.51 -9.63
C GLU A 379 -5.54 19.50 -8.65
N ILE A 380 -5.91 19.59 -7.37
CA ILE A 380 -5.51 18.60 -6.36
C ILE A 380 -6.75 17.83 -5.91
N GLU A 381 -6.64 16.51 -5.91
CA GLU A 381 -7.57 15.60 -5.25
C GLU A 381 -6.91 15.04 -3.99
N LYS A 382 -7.37 15.46 -2.82
CA LYS A 382 -6.92 14.91 -1.54
C LYS A 382 -7.73 13.68 -1.20
N THR A 383 -7.06 12.62 -0.75
CA THR A 383 -7.70 11.38 -0.34
C THR A 383 -7.28 11.01 1.08
N LEU A 384 -8.01 10.10 1.71
CA LEU A 384 -7.52 9.44 2.92
C LEU A 384 -6.24 8.66 2.62
N ILE A 385 -5.56 8.23 3.69
CA ILE A 385 -4.33 7.45 3.61
C ILE A 385 -4.65 6.04 3.11
N GLY A 386 -3.90 5.62 2.10
CA GLY A 386 -4.06 4.34 1.43
C GLY A 386 -4.38 4.53 -0.06
N PHE A 387 -3.54 3.95 -0.88
CA PHE A 387 -3.54 4.18 -2.34
C PHE A 387 -4.84 3.73 -3.03
N LYS A 388 -5.59 2.81 -2.41
CA LYS A 388 -6.92 2.39 -2.85
C LYS A 388 -7.88 3.58 -3.07
N PHE A 389 -7.81 4.61 -2.22
CA PHE A 389 -8.62 5.82 -2.40
C PHE A 389 -8.18 6.63 -3.62
N MET A 390 -6.86 6.75 -3.86
CA MET A 390 -6.32 7.43 -5.04
C MET A 390 -6.67 6.69 -6.33
N GLY A 391 -6.48 5.37 -6.37
CA GLY A 391 -6.82 4.53 -7.52
C GLY A 391 -8.31 4.65 -7.91
N ASN A 392 -9.21 4.57 -6.93
CA ASN A 392 -10.64 4.73 -7.14
C ASN A 392 -11.02 6.17 -7.54
N ALA A 393 -10.37 7.19 -6.97
CA ALA A 393 -10.60 8.59 -7.36
C ALA A 393 -10.12 8.88 -8.78
N MET A 394 -8.94 8.35 -9.15
CA MET A 394 -8.40 8.47 -10.49
C MET A 394 -9.29 7.80 -11.53
N ASP A 395 -9.86 6.64 -11.22
CA ASP A 395 -10.72 5.89 -12.15
C ASP A 395 -11.97 6.67 -12.56
N LYS A 396 -12.48 7.54 -11.69
CA LYS A 396 -13.60 8.45 -12.02
C LYS A 396 -13.24 9.51 -13.05
N SER A 397 -11.94 9.84 -13.21
CA SER A 397 -11.48 10.89 -14.13
C SER A 397 -10.09 10.59 -14.73
N PRO A 398 -9.90 9.44 -15.40
CA PRO A 398 -8.57 8.99 -15.82
C PRO A 398 -7.89 9.91 -16.84
N LYS A 399 -8.66 10.69 -17.61
CA LYS A 399 -8.14 11.68 -18.60
C LYS A 399 -7.53 12.92 -17.93
N LYS A 400 -7.87 13.20 -16.67
CA LYS A 400 -7.28 14.32 -15.90
C LYS A 400 -6.02 13.91 -15.16
N PHE A 401 -5.72 12.63 -15.04
CA PHE A 401 -4.60 12.13 -14.28
C PHE A 401 -3.26 12.73 -14.76
N LEU A 402 -2.46 13.19 -13.83
CA LEU A 402 -1.07 13.60 -14.03
C LEU A 402 -0.12 12.74 -13.20
N PHE A 403 -0.38 12.65 -11.90
CA PHE A 403 0.47 11.96 -10.94
C PHE A 403 -0.32 11.66 -9.66
N ALA A 404 0.04 10.58 -8.98
CA ALA A 404 -0.44 10.30 -7.64
C ALA A 404 0.69 9.78 -6.75
N PHE A 405 0.71 10.19 -5.47
CA PHE A 405 1.71 9.69 -4.54
C PHE A 405 1.24 9.76 -3.07
N GLU A 406 1.85 8.90 -2.26
CA GLU A 406 1.76 8.93 -0.81
C GLU A 406 3.17 8.98 -0.18
N GLU A 407 3.27 9.49 1.04
CA GLU A 407 4.52 9.72 1.77
C GLU A 407 5.34 8.44 1.99
N GLY A 408 4.69 7.26 1.96
CA GLY A 408 5.29 5.95 2.15
C GLY A 408 5.93 5.36 0.90
N ASN A 409 6.54 6.17 0.04
CA ASN A 409 7.22 5.73 -1.19
C ASN A 409 6.30 5.07 -2.24
N GLY A 410 4.98 5.30 -2.17
CA GLY A 410 4.01 4.82 -3.14
C GLY A 410 3.72 5.87 -4.21
N TYR A 411 3.86 5.50 -5.48
CA TYR A 411 3.66 6.41 -6.62
C TYR A 411 2.83 5.72 -7.71
N LEU A 412 1.99 6.49 -8.37
CA LEU A 412 1.35 6.12 -9.63
C LEU A 412 1.71 7.18 -10.68
N THR A 413 2.41 6.76 -11.72
CA THR A 413 3.02 7.67 -12.71
C THR A 413 2.36 7.59 -14.08
N ASN A 414 1.40 6.67 -14.23
CA ASN A 414 0.68 6.42 -15.47
C ASN A 414 -0.79 6.08 -15.18
N ASN A 415 -1.63 6.04 -16.19
CA ASN A 415 -3.05 5.68 -16.08
C ASN A 415 -3.38 4.26 -16.59
N LEU A 416 -2.37 3.41 -16.74
CA LEU A 416 -2.54 2.03 -17.19
C LEU A 416 -3.13 1.14 -16.09
N ILE A 417 -2.81 1.46 -14.85
CA ILE A 417 -3.22 0.72 -13.65
C ILE A 417 -3.95 1.61 -12.63
N ARG A 418 -4.33 1.04 -11.48
CA ARG A 418 -5.14 1.71 -10.44
C ARG A 418 -4.56 1.56 -9.03
N ASP A 419 -3.31 1.13 -8.91
CA ASP A 419 -2.59 1.05 -7.65
C ASP A 419 -1.19 1.64 -7.80
N LYS A 420 -0.41 1.66 -6.73
CA LYS A 420 0.99 2.04 -6.70
C LYS A 420 1.81 1.19 -7.66
N ASP A 421 2.82 1.78 -8.25
CA ASP A 421 3.67 1.13 -9.24
C ASP A 421 5.14 1.42 -9.05
N GLY A 422 5.86 0.49 -8.45
CA GLY A 422 7.31 0.57 -8.30
C GLY A 422 8.06 0.48 -9.62
N ILE A 423 7.49 -0.19 -10.64
CA ILE A 423 8.13 -0.36 -11.95
C ILE A 423 8.21 0.99 -12.67
N SER A 424 7.08 1.64 -12.90
CA SER A 424 7.07 2.93 -13.60
C SER A 424 7.64 4.05 -12.75
N ALA A 425 7.51 3.98 -11.43
CA ALA A 425 8.15 4.92 -10.51
C ALA A 425 9.68 4.87 -10.62
N ALA A 426 10.30 3.68 -10.62
CA ALA A 426 11.74 3.52 -10.81
C ALA A 426 12.22 4.14 -12.12
N VAL A 427 11.49 3.92 -13.22
CA VAL A 427 11.79 4.53 -14.51
C VAL A 427 11.69 6.05 -14.47
N LEU A 428 10.59 6.59 -13.91
CA LEU A 428 10.39 8.04 -13.86
C LEU A 428 11.40 8.72 -12.93
N ILE A 429 11.77 8.10 -11.81
CA ILE A 429 12.85 8.56 -10.94
C ILE A 429 14.17 8.68 -11.71
N CYS A 430 14.52 7.70 -12.53
CA CYS A 430 15.73 7.75 -13.35
C CYS A 430 15.66 8.86 -14.41
N ILE A 431 14.50 9.07 -15.04
CA ILE A 431 14.28 10.18 -15.99
C ILE A 431 14.48 11.53 -15.29
N VAL A 432 13.86 11.73 -14.13
CA VAL A 432 13.97 12.94 -13.31
C VAL A 432 15.41 13.20 -12.88
N THR A 433 16.10 12.17 -12.41
CA THR A 433 17.51 12.27 -11.96
C THR A 433 18.40 12.65 -13.14
N SER A 434 18.24 12.02 -14.31
CA SER A 434 18.99 12.35 -15.51
C SER A 434 18.71 13.78 -15.98
N TRP A 435 17.46 14.26 -15.88
CA TRP A 435 17.08 15.61 -16.24
C TRP A 435 17.74 16.69 -15.36
N TRP A 436 17.85 16.45 -14.05
CA TRP A 436 18.57 17.34 -13.13
C TRP A 436 20.08 17.25 -13.32
N LYS A 437 20.62 16.05 -13.50
CA LYS A 437 22.06 15.85 -13.78
C LYS A 437 22.51 16.59 -15.05
N LYS A 438 21.70 16.59 -16.14
CA LYS A 438 21.96 17.38 -17.35
C LYS A 438 22.02 18.88 -17.08
N ARG A 439 21.50 19.37 -15.95
CA ARG A 439 21.56 20.76 -15.48
C ARG A 439 22.67 21.01 -14.48
N GLY A 440 23.53 20.02 -14.27
CA GLY A 440 24.65 20.10 -13.33
C GLY A 440 24.23 20.06 -11.87
N LYS A 441 23.03 19.49 -11.55
CA LYS A 441 22.47 19.46 -10.19
C LYS A 441 22.28 18.04 -9.69
N THR A 442 22.57 17.83 -8.42
CA THR A 442 22.14 16.65 -7.65
C THR A 442 20.66 16.77 -7.28
N LEU A 443 20.04 15.66 -6.82
CA LEU A 443 18.65 15.70 -6.38
C LEU A 443 18.44 16.56 -5.12
N GLU A 444 19.44 16.64 -4.24
CA GLU A 444 19.41 17.49 -3.05
C GLU A 444 19.46 18.98 -3.41
N GLU A 445 20.31 19.36 -4.37
CA GLU A 445 20.37 20.72 -4.90
C GLU A 445 19.07 21.10 -5.63
N ALA A 446 18.48 20.16 -6.34
CA ALA A 446 17.18 20.32 -6.99
C ALA A 446 16.07 20.55 -5.96
N LEU A 447 16.03 19.77 -4.89
CA LEU A 447 15.08 19.96 -3.80
C LEU A 447 15.24 21.33 -3.14
N LYS A 448 16.48 21.75 -2.90
CA LYS A 448 16.75 23.07 -2.33
C LYS A 448 16.19 24.18 -3.22
N GLU A 449 16.41 24.12 -4.53
CA GLU A 449 15.88 25.09 -5.49
C GLU A 449 14.34 25.13 -5.48
N ILE A 450 13.69 23.96 -5.42
CA ILE A 450 12.22 23.87 -5.32
C ILE A 450 11.72 24.46 -3.99
N TYR A 451 12.40 24.21 -2.88
CA TYR A 451 12.06 24.82 -1.59
C TYR A 451 12.27 26.33 -1.59
N ASP A 452 13.35 26.83 -2.21
CA ASP A 452 13.62 28.27 -2.35
C ASP A 452 12.51 28.97 -3.16
N GLU A 453 11.91 28.28 -4.16
CA GLU A 453 10.85 28.82 -5.02
C GLU A 453 9.44 28.75 -4.38
N TYR A 454 9.10 27.61 -3.74
CA TYR A 454 7.72 27.33 -3.28
C TYR A 454 7.54 27.40 -1.77
N GLY A 455 8.62 27.58 -1.01
CA GLY A 455 8.64 27.62 0.44
C GLY A 455 9.14 26.33 1.09
N TYR A 456 9.58 26.45 2.32
CA TYR A 456 10.17 25.35 3.09
C TYR A 456 9.11 24.62 3.89
N PHE A 457 8.96 23.33 3.57
CA PHE A 457 8.08 22.41 4.30
C PHE A 457 8.91 21.26 4.85
N LYS A 458 8.63 20.89 6.08
CA LYS A 458 9.23 19.74 6.75
C LYS A 458 8.14 18.80 7.21
N GLU A 459 8.31 17.51 6.96
CA GLU A 459 7.42 16.45 7.46
C GLU A 459 8.23 15.41 8.21
N GLU A 460 7.67 14.91 9.31
CA GLU A 460 8.18 13.79 10.08
C GLU A 460 7.08 12.87 10.54
N ASN A 461 7.44 11.62 10.81
CA ASN A 461 6.53 10.61 11.31
C ASN A 461 7.03 10.09 12.67
N ALA A 462 6.08 9.77 13.54
CA ALA A 462 6.33 8.99 14.73
C ALA A 462 5.25 7.92 14.89
N GLY A 463 5.48 6.95 15.77
CA GLY A 463 4.46 5.95 16.06
C GLY A 463 4.82 5.12 17.28
N TYR A 464 3.78 4.51 17.84
CA TYR A 464 3.87 3.58 18.97
C TYR A 464 3.37 2.22 18.53
N ASP A 465 4.25 1.22 18.59
CA ASP A 465 3.91 -0.18 18.39
C ASP A 465 3.44 -0.74 19.72
N LEU A 466 2.16 -1.14 19.80
CA LEU A 466 1.51 -1.62 21.01
C LEU A 466 0.93 -3.01 20.73
N GLU A 467 1.79 -4.03 20.82
CA GLU A 467 1.46 -5.39 20.42
C GLU A 467 0.35 -6.04 21.29
N GLY A 468 -0.36 -6.97 20.67
CA GLY A 468 -1.35 -7.82 21.31
C GLY A 468 -2.70 -7.14 21.64
N ILE A 469 -3.57 -7.88 22.33
CA ILE A 469 -4.94 -7.45 22.65
C ILE A 469 -4.94 -6.19 23.53
N LYS A 470 -4.02 -6.13 24.49
CA LYS A 470 -3.89 -4.97 25.38
C LYS A 470 -3.50 -3.72 24.61
N GLY A 471 -2.55 -3.84 23.68
CA GLY A 471 -2.10 -2.73 22.85
C GLY A 471 -3.20 -2.15 21.98
N LYS A 472 -4.04 -3.00 21.36
CA LYS A 472 -5.21 -2.55 20.58
C LYS A 472 -6.16 -1.72 21.46
N LYS A 473 -6.47 -2.19 22.66
CA LYS A 473 -7.35 -1.50 23.60
C LYS A 473 -6.77 -0.16 24.06
N ILE A 474 -5.46 -0.08 24.31
CA ILE A 474 -4.78 1.18 24.63
C ILE A 474 -4.93 2.19 23.50
N ILE A 475 -4.74 1.78 22.25
CA ILE A 475 -4.92 2.66 21.08
C ILE A 475 -6.36 3.16 20.99
N GLU A 476 -7.34 2.27 21.14
CA GLU A 476 -8.77 2.61 21.10
C GLU A 476 -9.13 3.63 22.20
N ASN A 477 -8.73 3.38 23.44
CA ASN A 477 -8.95 4.29 24.55
C ASN A 477 -8.26 5.64 24.34
N SER A 478 -7.01 5.65 23.85
CA SER A 478 -6.27 6.89 23.58
C SER A 478 -6.95 7.73 22.51
N MET A 479 -7.46 7.10 21.43
CA MET A 479 -8.18 7.82 20.38
C MET A 479 -9.53 8.35 20.86
N SER A 480 -10.25 7.63 21.72
CA SER A 480 -11.51 8.09 22.33
C SER A 480 -11.28 9.29 23.23
N GLU A 481 -10.29 9.23 24.12
CA GLU A 481 -9.91 10.34 25.01
C GLU A 481 -9.50 11.60 24.23
N LEU A 482 -8.67 11.44 23.19
CA LEU A 482 -8.28 12.56 22.31
C LEU A 482 -9.51 13.20 21.63
N ARG A 483 -10.48 12.40 21.22
CA ARG A 483 -11.69 12.86 20.53
C ARG A 483 -12.65 13.57 21.46
N GLU A 484 -12.89 13.00 22.64
CA GLU A 484 -13.79 13.56 23.65
C GLU A 484 -13.30 14.91 24.17
N ASN A 485 -11.98 15.10 24.24
CA ASN A 485 -11.33 16.30 24.75
C ASN A 485 -10.55 17.05 23.64
N ILE A 486 -11.02 17.00 22.40
CA ILE A 486 -10.27 17.47 21.22
C ILE A 486 -9.86 18.96 21.30
N SER A 487 -10.73 19.83 21.85
CA SER A 487 -10.42 21.24 22.03
C SER A 487 -9.32 21.47 23.08
N VAL A 488 -9.36 20.72 24.19
CA VAL A 488 -8.34 20.79 25.24
C VAL A 488 -6.95 20.39 24.70
N TYR A 489 -6.93 19.33 23.86
CA TYR A 489 -5.67 18.91 23.24
C TYR A 489 -5.18 19.89 22.16
N ALA A 490 -6.08 20.54 21.42
CA ALA A 490 -5.70 21.61 20.51
C ALA A 490 -5.00 22.77 21.25
N GLU A 491 -5.58 23.24 22.37
CA GLU A 491 -4.98 24.25 23.24
C GLU A 491 -3.64 23.79 23.83
N THR A 492 -3.57 22.55 24.33
CA THR A 492 -2.33 21.96 24.89
C THR A 492 -1.20 21.94 23.87
N LEU A 493 -1.53 21.66 22.61
CA LEU A 493 -0.58 21.63 21.50
C LEU A 493 -0.29 23.03 20.94
N GLU A 494 -0.97 24.07 21.39
CA GLU A 494 -0.90 25.46 20.85
C GLU A 494 -1.28 25.49 19.36
N LEU A 495 -2.36 24.78 18.98
CA LEU A 495 -2.90 24.70 17.62
C LEU A 495 -4.30 25.29 17.57
N ASP A 496 -4.61 26.06 16.52
CA ASP A 496 -5.81 26.90 16.43
C ASP A 496 -7.08 26.13 16.07
N MET A 497 -6.93 25.04 15.31
CA MET A 497 -8.02 24.25 14.78
C MET A 497 -7.77 22.77 15.02
N ALA A 498 -8.87 22.03 15.27
CA ALA A 498 -8.85 20.59 15.27
C ALA A 498 -10.00 20.02 14.41
N TYR A 499 -9.75 18.87 13.80
CA TYR A 499 -10.68 18.21 12.90
C TYR A 499 -10.82 16.72 13.26
N ASP A 500 -12.05 16.28 13.45
CA ASP A 500 -12.39 14.87 13.64
C ASP A 500 -12.99 14.31 12.36
N TYR A 501 -12.24 13.45 11.68
CA TYR A 501 -12.64 12.83 10.42
C TYR A 501 -13.73 11.77 10.59
N LEU A 502 -13.93 11.24 11.80
CA LEU A 502 -14.99 10.27 12.08
C LEU A 502 -16.36 10.95 12.18
N THR A 503 -16.42 12.08 12.90
CA THR A 503 -17.68 12.83 13.11
C THR A 503 -17.89 13.96 12.09
N LYS A 504 -16.90 14.23 11.23
CA LYS A 504 -16.87 15.34 10.27
C LYS A 504 -17.03 16.71 10.92
N ARG A 505 -16.48 16.89 12.12
CA ARG A 505 -16.56 18.15 12.87
C ARG A 505 -15.21 18.86 12.93
N ALA A 506 -15.28 20.18 12.91
CA ALA A 506 -14.15 21.07 13.17
C ALA A 506 -14.36 21.79 14.51
N TYR A 507 -13.26 22.09 15.19
CA TYR A 507 -13.22 22.75 16.50
C TYR A 507 -12.14 23.84 16.45
N GLY A 508 -12.46 25.05 16.96
CA GLY A 508 -11.50 26.15 16.99
C GLY A 508 -12.20 27.51 17.09
N SER A 509 -11.44 28.57 16.85
CA SER A 509 -11.88 29.97 16.98
C SER A 509 -12.55 30.58 15.74
N SER A 510 -12.57 29.87 14.60
CA SER A 510 -13.15 30.31 13.34
C SER A 510 -14.52 29.65 13.06
N ASP A 511 -15.15 29.99 11.93
CA ASP A 511 -16.38 29.36 11.44
C ASP A 511 -16.15 27.84 11.22
N ASN A 512 -16.47 27.05 12.25
CA ASN A 512 -16.20 25.63 12.29
C ASN A 512 -16.99 24.83 11.24
N GLU A 513 -18.21 25.25 10.87
CA GLU A 513 -19.01 24.56 9.86
C GLU A 513 -18.39 24.72 8.47
N ARG A 514 -17.99 25.94 8.11
CA ARG A 514 -17.34 26.20 6.83
C ARG A 514 -15.99 25.48 6.74
N ALA A 515 -15.17 25.54 7.80
CA ALA A 515 -13.90 24.84 7.87
C ALA A 515 -14.07 23.32 7.72
N ALA A 516 -15.08 22.72 8.37
CA ALA A 516 -15.42 21.32 8.24
C ALA A 516 -15.85 20.96 6.80
N MET A 517 -16.73 21.76 6.18
CA MET A 517 -17.18 21.53 4.81
C MET A 517 -16.02 21.54 3.81
N GLU A 518 -15.09 22.46 3.94
CA GLU A 518 -13.91 22.53 3.06
C GLU A 518 -12.93 21.37 3.32
N LYS A 519 -12.64 21.07 4.58
CA LYS A 519 -11.68 20.03 4.99
C LYS A 519 -12.09 18.64 4.58
N PHE A 520 -13.38 18.30 4.76
CA PHE A 520 -13.89 16.94 4.56
C PHE A 520 -14.52 16.70 3.18
N ARG A 521 -14.44 17.68 2.27
CA ARG A 521 -15.04 17.56 0.94
C ARG A 521 -14.55 16.31 0.20
N GLY A 522 -15.47 15.41 -0.11
CA GLY A 522 -15.21 14.17 -0.86
C GLY A 522 -14.47 13.08 -0.09
N LEU A 523 -14.15 13.30 1.19
CA LEU A 523 -13.49 12.31 2.03
C LEU A 523 -14.53 11.45 2.76
N PRO A 524 -14.37 10.11 2.85
CA PRO A 524 -15.20 9.27 3.70
C PRO A 524 -14.89 9.50 5.19
N GLU A 525 -15.74 8.95 6.07
CA GLU A 525 -15.46 8.91 7.51
C GLU A 525 -14.23 8.04 7.80
N SER A 526 -13.44 8.45 8.81
CA SER A 526 -12.24 7.72 9.20
C SER A 526 -11.80 8.05 10.62
N ASN A 527 -11.22 7.11 11.32
CA ASN A 527 -10.70 7.30 12.67
C ASN A 527 -9.37 8.09 12.65
N ILE A 528 -9.46 9.37 12.30
CA ILE A 528 -8.34 10.31 12.17
C ILE A 528 -8.69 11.57 12.95
N LEU A 529 -7.71 12.11 13.67
CA LEU A 529 -7.74 13.44 14.28
C LEU A 529 -6.62 14.28 13.67
N GLU A 530 -6.93 15.51 13.28
CA GLU A 530 -5.94 16.47 12.77
C GLU A 530 -6.03 17.76 13.57
N PHE A 531 -4.86 18.31 13.90
CA PHE A 531 -4.70 19.58 14.58
C PHE A 531 -3.83 20.50 13.72
N GLU A 532 -4.25 21.76 13.51
CA GLU A 532 -3.55 22.72 12.65
C GLU A 532 -3.42 24.09 13.31
N SER A 533 -2.34 24.80 12.97
CA SER A 533 -2.21 26.23 13.28
C SER A 533 -2.23 27.10 12.03
N CYS A 534 -2.61 28.36 12.17
CA CYS A 534 -2.56 29.38 11.13
C CYS A 534 -1.11 29.65 10.67
N GLU A 535 -0.12 29.29 11.49
CA GLU A 535 1.32 29.38 11.18
C GLU A 535 1.86 28.23 10.33
N GLY A 536 0.98 27.32 9.87
CA GLY A 536 1.32 26.22 8.97
C GLY A 536 1.96 25.01 9.66
N VAL A 537 1.67 24.79 10.95
CA VAL A 537 1.98 23.54 11.66
C VAL A 537 0.77 22.63 11.64
N SER A 538 0.95 21.34 11.42
CA SER A 538 -0.13 20.35 11.57
C SER A 538 0.35 19.03 12.16
N VAL A 539 -0.55 18.38 12.90
CA VAL A 539 -0.38 17.05 13.49
C VAL A 539 -1.57 16.19 13.11
N ILE A 540 -1.33 15.03 12.53
CA ILE A 540 -2.38 14.04 12.23
C ILE A 540 -2.11 12.79 13.05
N ILE A 541 -3.11 12.33 13.81
CA ILE A 541 -3.04 11.14 14.68
C ILE A 541 -4.07 10.13 14.19
N ARG A 542 -3.64 8.88 14.01
CA ARG A 542 -4.53 7.79 13.62
C ARG A 542 -4.03 6.42 14.04
N PRO A 543 -4.92 5.45 14.31
CA PRO A 543 -4.54 4.05 14.38
C PRO A 543 -4.13 3.52 12.99
N SER A 544 -3.24 2.52 12.96
CA SER A 544 -2.99 1.75 11.75
C SER A 544 -4.15 0.80 11.49
N GLY A 545 -4.57 0.67 10.23
CA GLY A 545 -5.62 -0.28 9.84
C GLY A 545 -5.18 -1.73 9.75
N THR A 546 -3.86 -2.00 9.82
CA THR A 546 -3.29 -3.34 9.57
C THR A 546 -2.43 -3.87 10.70
N GLU A 547 -2.04 -3.01 11.64
CA GLU A 547 -1.12 -3.33 12.74
C GLU A 547 -1.58 -2.61 14.01
N PRO A 548 -1.33 -3.14 15.22
CA PRO A 548 -1.63 -2.48 16.47
C PRO A 548 -0.62 -1.34 16.72
N LYS A 549 -0.74 -0.28 15.94
CA LYS A 549 0.17 0.87 15.92
C LYS A 549 -0.59 2.17 15.87
N LEU A 550 -0.22 3.11 16.71
CA LEU A 550 -0.66 4.50 16.63
C LEU A 550 0.35 5.28 15.78
N LYS A 551 -0.09 5.90 14.68
CA LYS A 551 0.74 6.70 13.78
C LYS A 551 0.45 8.17 13.95
N ILE A 552 1.52 8.97 13.95
CA ILE A 552 1.49 10.42 14.11
C ILE A 552 2.31 11.04 12.98
N TYR A 553 1.71 11.99 12.28
CA TYR A 553 2.35 12.71 11.18
C TYR A 553 2.45 14.18 11.55
N PHE A 554 3.62 14.74 11.38
CA PHE A 554 3.92 16.15 11.63
C PHE A 554 4.25 16.84 10.33
N SER A 555 3.74 18.05 10.14
CA SER A 555 4.12 18.94 9.04
C SER A 555 4.26 20.36 9.55
N ALA A 556 5.30 21.07 9.08
CA ALA A 556 5.48 22.49 9.40
C ALA A 556 6.02 23.26 8.20
N ARG A 557 5.50 24.48 8.03
CA ARG A 557 6.01 25.48 7.09
C ARG A 557 6.91 26.47 7.81
N GLY A 558 8.06 26.82 7.20
CA GLY A 558 8.98 27.84 7.70
C GLY A 558 9.36 28.84 6.60
N ALA A 559 9.90 29.99 7.00
CA ALA A 559 10.55 30.94 6.08
C ALA A 559 11.92 30.42 5.59
N GLY A 560 12.43 29.34 6.20
CA GLY A 560 13.64 28.62 5.86
C GLY A 560 13.63 27.26 6.54
N LEU A 561 14.52 26.35 6.13
CA LEU A 561 14.58 24.97 6.62
C LEU A 561 14.74 24.94 8.16
N ASN A 562 15.66 25.73 8.72
CA ASN A 562 15.90 25.77 10.17
C ASN A 562 14.65 26.17 10.97
N ILE A 563 13.78 27.04 10.40
CA ILE A 563 12.55 27.46 11.07
C ILE A 563 11.51 26.34 11.00
N ALA A 564 11.40 25.64 9.87
CA ALA A 564 10.53 24.49 9.73
C ALA A 564 10.96 23.34 10.68
N ASP A 565 12.27 23.05 10.74
CA ASP A 565 12.84 22.05 11.66
C ASP A 565 12.54 22.40 13.13
N ALA A 566 12.76 23.65 13.55
CA ALA A 566 12.47 24.09 14.93
C ALA A 566 10.98 23.94 15.29
N LYS A 567 10.06 24.25 14.35
CA LYS A 567 8.62 24.05 14.53
C LYS A 567 8.27 22.55 14.67
N ILE A 568 8.88 21.70 13.85
CA ILE A 568 8.68 20.23 13.94
C ILE A 568 9.14 19.69 15.28
N GLU A 569 10.35 20.02 15.72
CA GLU A 569 10.89 19.55 17.01
C GLU A 569 10.01 19.99 18.19
N LYS A 570 9.54 21.26 18.18
CA LYS A 570 8.65 21.78 19.22
C LYS A 570 7.33 21.00 19.27
N ILE A 571 6.63 20.86 18.14
CA ILE A 571 5.31 20.22 18.12
C ILE A 571 5.41 18.71 18.36
N LYS A 572 6.45 18.07 17.86
CA LYS A 572 6.73 16.65 18.07
C LYS A 572 6.95 16.34 19.54
N ALA A 573 7.80 17.12 20.23
CA ALA A 573 8.05 16.95 21.66
C ALA A 573 6.75 17.03 22.47
N LYS A 574 5.93 18.06 22.26
CA LYS A 574 4.64 18.24 22.94
C LYS A 574 3.66 17.08 22.64
N THR A 575 3.51 16.73 21.38
CA THR A 575 2.57 15.67 20.98
C THR A 575 2.96 14.31 21.55
N LEU A 576 4.26 13.98 21.50
CA LEU A 576 4.75 12.70 22.04
C LEU A 576 4.59 12.62 23.56
N ASP A 577 4.71 13.74 24.28
CA ASP A 577 4.46 13.80 25.72
C ASP A 577 2.98 13.55 26.05
N VAL A 578 2.07 14.21 25.32
CA VAL A 578 0.61 13.96 25.42
C VAL A 578 0.29 12.49 25.19
N ILE A 579 0.78 11.90 24.07
CA ILE A 579 0.49 10.51 23.71
C ILE A 579 1.05 9.53 24.72
N LYS A 580 2.27 9.76 25.24
CA LYS A 580 2.84 8.95 26.33
C LYS A 580 1.96 8.97 27.57
N GLY A 581 1.47 10.15 27.96
CA GLY A 581 0.55 10.30 29.08
C GLY A 581 -0.74 9.49 28.89
N LEU A 582 -1.30 9.46 27.69
CA LEU A 582 -2.50 8.67 27.35
C LEU A 582 -2.22 7.15 27.39
N ILE A 583 -1.13 6.70 26.81
CA ILE A 583 -0.73 5.28 26.79
C ILE A 583 -0.51 4.75 28.22
N HIS A 584 0.04 5.57 29.12
CA HIS A 584 0.26 5.17 30.52
C HIS A 584 -1.01 5.15 31.37
N LYS A 585 -2.03 5.93 31.01
CA LYS A 585 -3.32 5.98 31.71
C LYS A 585 -4.30 4.88 31.26
N ALA A 586 -4.17 4.37 30.04
CA ALA A 586 -5.05 3.41 29.41
C ALA A 586 -4.66 1.95 29.69
#